data_a3552bbc35e30fa7520515a1340fbefe
#
_entry.id   a3552bbc35e30fa7520515a1340fbefe
#
_cell.length_a   1.000
_cell.length_b   1.000
_cell.length_c   1.000
_cell.angle_alpha   90.00
_cell.angle_beta   90.00
_cell.angle_gamma   90.00
#
_symmetry.space_group_name_H-M   'P 1'
#
loop_
_entity.id
_entity.type
_entity.pdbx_description
1 polymer ?
#
loop_
_entity_poly.entity_id
_entity_poly.type
_entity_poly.pdbx_seq_one_letter_code
_entity_poly.pdbx_strand_id
1 'polypeptide(L)'
;MRPVSSWGRLSADPHHVIELTDRDRVAAEVTRATAPGIAHGLGKSYGDASLNPQGILWSTRGLDRLIAFAGDSGRLTCEAGVVLRDIQRLMIPRGWSLPVVPGTQLVTVGGAIANDVHGKNHHAVGTFGEHVRRLRLVRSNGETIECGPDLNPELFAATVGGLGLTGVIVEAELQLRPISGPWLEAETLAFAGLDEFFTLSDSSEADWEHTVSWIDCTSGTAVRGLFMRGRSTSSTGGDWRERRRRLPLTPPVSLVNGLSLKPFNALYYNVNRRRAGSRIVHYEPFLFPLDSILEWNRLYGPSGFFQYQSVVPRAAGLEATRDMLGAIQRSGQGSFLAVLKTFGPRAAAGLLSFPQPGVTLALDFRNSRALPGLFGRLDDIVRAAGGRLYPAKDARMPRALYEASYPNLAAFAKHRDPGMSSAMSRRLMGS
;
A
#
# COMPACT_ATOMS: atom_id res chain seq x y z
N MET A 1 -5.67 -28.32 -2.23
CA MET A 1 -4.75 -27.20 -2.46
C MET A 1 -5.14 -26.45 -3.73
N ARG A 2 -5.02 -25.13 -3.76
CA ARG A 2 -5.26 -24.31 -4.96
C ARG A 2 -4.12 -23.30 -5.17
N PRO A 3 -3.78 -22.91 -6.42
CA PRO A 3 -2.77 -21.92 -6.68
C PRO A 3 -3.24 -20.54 -6.23
N VAL A 4 -2.39 -19.81 -5.50
CA VAL A 4 -2.63 -18.43 -5.08
C VAL A 4 -1.43 -17.57 -5.44
N SER A 5 -1.70 -16.41 -6.01
CA SER A 5 -0.69 -15.41 -6.39
C SER A 5 -0.86 -14.13 -5.61
N SER A 6 0.23 -13.42 -5.39
CA SER A 6 0.23 -12.00 -5.01
C SER A 6 -0.10 -11.10 -6.21
N TRP A 7 -0.24 -9.79 -5.96
CA TRP A 7 -0.49 -8.82 -7.01
C TRP A 7 0.64 -8.74 -8.06
N GLY A 8 1.89 -8.96 -7.63
CA GLY A 8 3.05 -8.99 -8.52
C GLY A 8 3.11 -10.17 -9.48
N ARG A 9 2.32 -11.24 -9.23
CA ARG A 9 2.23 -12.44 -10.08
C ARG A 9 3.59 -13.12 -10.30
N LEU A 10 4.46 -13.07 -9.29
CA LEU A 10 5.80 -13.67 -9.34
C LEU A 10 5.78 -15.18 -9.18
N SER A 11 4.77 -15.71 -8.51
CA SER A 11 4.51 -17.13 -8.35
C SER A 11 3.01 -17.41 -8.28
N ALA A 12 2.63 -18.68 -8.43
CA ALA A 12 1.29 -19.20 -8.25
C ALA A 12 1.35 -20.55 -7.52
N ASP A 13 2.00 -20.53 -6.36
CA ASP A 13 2.23 -21.74 -5.58
C ASP A 13 0.91 -22.30 -5.00
N PRO A 14 0.82 -23.61 -4.81
CA PRO A 14 -0.35 -24.24 -4.19
C PRO A 14 -0.40 -23.95 -2.68
N HIS A 15 -1.61 -23.71 -2.17
CA HIS A 15 -1.90 -23.41 -0.76
C HIS A 15 -3.11 -24.21 -0.27
N HIS A 16 -3.14 -24.56 1.01
CA HIS A 16 -4.34 -25.02 1.71
C HIS A 16 -5.17 -23.80 2.10
N VAL A 17 -6.18 -23.49 1.31
CA VAL A 17 -7.03 -22.31 1.57
C VAL A 17 -8.26 -22.73 2.37
N ILE A 18 -8.42 -22.11 3.55
CA ILE A 18 -9.56 -22.25 4.45
C ILE A 18 -10.35 -20.94 4.39
N GLU A 19 -11.60 -20.99 3.95
CA GLU A 19 -12.46 -19.80 3.89
C GLU A 19 -13.07 -19.53 5.26
N LEU A 20 -12.80 -18.36 5.82
CA LEU A 20 -13.41 -17.87 7.06
C LEU A 20 -14.65 -17.07 6.72
N THR A 21 -15.83 -17.54 7.14
CA THR A 21 -17.13 -16.92 6.80
C THR A 21 -17.97 -16.55 8.02
N ASP A 22 -17.54 -16.98 9.21
CA ASP A 22 -18.19 -16.69 10.47
C ASP A 22 -17.13 -16.33 11.52
N ARG A 23 -17.13 -15.09 11.97
CA ARG A 23 -16.14 -14.56 12.91
C ARG A 23 -16.10 -15.29 14.25
N ASP A 24 -17.25 -15.84 14.70
CA ASP A 24 -17.34 -16.52 15.98
C ASP A 24 -16.78 -17.95 15.90
N ARG A 25 -16.59 -18.48 14.70
CA ARG A 25 -15.98 -19.79 14.44
C ARG A 25 -14.48 -19.71 14.09
N VAL A 26 -13.93 -18.53 13.87
CA VAL A 26 -12.52 -18.37 13.47
C VAL A 26 -11.57 -19.01 14.48
N ALA A 27 -11.80 -18.86 15.77
CA ALA A 27 -10.98 -19.47 16.80
C ALA A 27 -10.87 -20.99 16.64
N ALA A 28 -12.01 -21.66 16.42
CA ALA A 28 -12.06 -23.10 16.19
C ALA A 28 -11.34 -23.51 14.88
N GLU A 29 -11.51 -22.75 13.80
CA GLU A 29 -10.86 -23.03 12.52
C GLU A 29 -9.33 -22.86 12.59
N VAL A 30 -8.86 -21.80 13.30
CA VAL A 30 -7.42 -21.55 13.45
C VAL A 30 -6.78 -22.59 14.37
N THR A 31 -7.44 -22.98 15.47
CA THR A 31 -6.91 -23.97 16.43
C THR A 31 -6.83 -25.38 15.82
N ARG A 32 -7.70 -25.72 14.87
CA ARG A 32 -7.65 -27.00 14.15
C ARG A 32 -6.47 -27.11 13.18
N ALA A 33 -5.78 -26.02 12.92
CA ALA A 33 -4.68 -25.99 11.97
C ALA A 33 -3.52 -26.86 12.44
N THR A 34 -3.06 -27.77 11.58
CA THR A 34 -1.93 -28.68 11.86
C THR A 34 -0.58 -28.09 11.47
N ALA A 35 -0.56 -26.91 10.88
CA ALA A 35 0.64 -26.19 10.44
C ALA A 35 0.43 -24.66 10.55
N PRO A 36 1.49 -23.88 10.65
CA PRO A 36 1.39 -22.42 10.63
C PRO A 36 0.71 -21.90 9.36
N GLY A 37 -0.06 -20.84 9.50
CA GLY A 37 -0.78 -20.20 8.41
C GLY A 37 -0.64 -18.68 8.41
N ILE A 38 -1.28 -18.03 7.45
CA ILE A 38 -1.38 -16.57 7.39
C ILE A 38 -2.77 -16.15 6.93
N ALA A 39 -3.27 -15.04 7.48
CA ALA A 39 -4.51 -14.42 7.00
C ALA A 39 -4.32 -13.84 5.59
N HIS A 40 -5.30 -14.07 4.71
CA HIS A 40 -5.26 -13.64 3.33
C HIS A 40 -6.56 -12.93 2.94
N GLY A 41 -6.45 -11.65 2.58
CA GLY A 41 -7.58 -10.85 2.08
C GLY A 41 -7.73 -10.93 0.56
N LEU A 42 -7.61 -9.80 -0.13
CA LEU A 42 -7.73 -9.71 -1.60
C LEU A 42 -6.40 -9.90 -2.36
N GLY A 43 -5.32 -10.31 -1.71
CA GLY A 43 -4.02 -10.58 -2.36
C GLY A 43 -3.42 -9.36 -3.06
N LYS A 44 -3.58 -8.16 -2.49
CA LYS A 44 -3.07 -6.90 -3.08
C LYS A 44 -1.66 -6.53 -2.67
N SER A 45 -1.05 -7.28 -1.75
CA SER A 45 0.40 -7.24 -1.53
C SER A 45 1.13 -7.71 -2.79
N TYR A 46 2.24 -7.06 -3.13
CA TYR A 46 2.93 -7.33 -4.40
C TYR A 46 3.81 -8.58 -4.34
N GLY A 47 4.36 -8.88 -3.17
CA GLY A 47 5.22 -10.03 -2.93
C GLY A 47 4.59 -11.10 -2.04
N ASP A 48 5.40 -11.63 -1.17
CA ASP A 48 5.17 -12.86 -0.41
C ASP A 48 4.60 -12.63 1.01
N ALA A 49 4.22 -11.39 1.35
CA ALA A 49 3.74 -11.00 2.69
C ALA A 49 2.51 -11.80 3.15
N SER A 50 1.57 -12.07 2.26
CA SER A 50 0.33 -12.79 2.55
C SER A 50 0.24 -14.12 1.80
N LEU A 51 1.38 -14.73 1.45
CA LEU A 51 1.48 -16.06 0.84
C LEU A 51 2.20 -17.02 1.79
N ASN A 52 1.78 -18.27 1.76
CA ASN A 52 2.37 -19.36 2.54
C ASN A 52 2.43 -20.64 1.68
N PRO A 53 3.35 -20.71 0.70
CA PRO A 53 3.47 -21.85 -0.21
C PRO A 53 3.49 -23.19 0.54
N GLN A 54 2.67 -24.14 0.11
CA GLN A 54 2.41 -25.46 0.71
C GLN A 54 1.76 -25.41 2.12
N GLY A 55 1.57 -24.21 2.69
CA GLY A 55 0.96 -24.01 4.00
C GLY A 55 -0.48 -23.52 3.93
N ILE A 56 -0.99 -23.07 5.08
CA ILE A 56 -2.37 -22.63 5.25
C ILE A 56 -2.52 -21.16 4.92
N LEU A 57 -3.58 -20.83 4.17
CA LEU A 57 -4.09 -19.47 4.02
C LEU A 57 -5.51 -19.42 4.61
N TRP A 58 -5.70 -18.61 5.64
CA TRP A 58 -7.02 -18.26 6.14
C TRP A 58 -7.58 -17.10 5.32
N SER A 59 -8.48 -17.42 4.39
CA SER A 59 -9.15 -16.41 3.56
C SER A 59 -10.19 -15.67 4.38
N THR A 60 -9.92 -14.39 4.66
CA THR A 60 -10.82 -13.53 5.45
C THR A 60 -11.91 -12.86 4.61
N ARG A 61 -12.02 -13.18 3.33
CA ARG A 61 -12.95 -12.53 2.40
C ARG A 61 -14.42 -12.71 2.73
N GLY A 62 -14.75 -13.77 3.45
CA GLY A 62 -16.11 -14.05 3.90
C GLY A 62 -16.47 -13.38 5.23
N LEU A 63 -15.52 -12.71 5.88
CA LEU A 63 -15.76 -11.84 7.04
C LEU A 63 -16.03 -10.42 6.54
N ASP A 64 -17.18 -10.17 5.92
CA ASP A 64 -17.45 -8.98 5.13
C ASP A 64 -18.64 -8.14 5.62
N ARG A 65 -19.07 -8.35 6.87
CA ARG A 65 -20.21 -7.63 7.44
C ARG A 65 -19.83 -6.27 8.01
N LEU A 66 -20.64 -5.27 7.73
CA LEU A 66 -20.69 -4.02 8.49
C LEU A 66 -21.57 -4.26 9.72
N ILE A 67 -21.03 -4.03 10.91
CA ILE A 67 -21.65 -4.42 12.17
C ILE A 67 -22.43 -3.27 12.79
N ALA A 68 -21.79 -2.10 12.91
CA ALA A 68 -22.41 -0.92 13.51
C ALA A 68 -21.80 0.36 12.94
N PHE A 69 -22.61 1.42 12.89
CA PHE A 69 -22.17 2.77 12.57
C PHE A 69 -22.83 3.79 13.48
N ALA A 70 -22.02 4.55 14.20
CA ALA A 70 -22.46 5.67 15.03
C ALA A 70 -22.32 6.98 14.23
N GLY A 71 -23.42 7.46 13.68
CA GLY A 71 -23.45 8.59 12.74
C GLY A 71 -23.08 9.94 13.35
N ASP A 72 -23.21 10.10 14.67
CA ASP A 72 -22.83 11.28 15.44
C ASP A 72 -21.32 11.39 15.65
N SER A 73 -20.65 10.27 15.83
CA SER A 73 -19.21 10.21 16.12
C SER A 73 -18.35 9.72 14.94
N GLY A 74 -18.96 9.15 13.90
CA GLY A 74 -18.28 8.58 12.74
C GLY A 74 -17.55 7.28 13.05
N ARG A 75 -17.90 6.55 14.13
CA ARG A 75 -17.32 5.24 14.44
C ARG A 75 -18.01 4.15 13.63
N LEU A 76 -17.23 3.37 12.92
CA LEU A 76 -17.66 2.24 12.13
C LEU A 76 -17.02 0.95 12.65
N THR A 77 -17.85 -0.01 13.06
CA THR A 77 -17.41 -1.37 13.40
C THR A 77 -17.72 -2.30 12.22
N CYS A 78 -16.72 -3.05 11.78
CA CYS A 78 -16.87 -3.98 10.67
C CYS A 78 -15.94 -5.20 10.81
N GLU A 79 -16.27 -6.27 10.09
CA GLU A 79 -15.42 -7.44 9.96
C GLU A 79 -14.19 -7.14 9.08
N ALA A 80 -13.11 -7.88 9.30
CA ALA A 80 -11.80 -7.61 8.70
C ALA A 80 -11.72 -7.84 7.17
N GLY A 81 -12.64 -8.61 6.61
CA GLY A 81 -12.74 -8.86 5.16
C GLY A 81 -13.51 -7.78 4.39
N VAL A 82 -14.16 -6.83 5.08
CA VAL A 82 -14.83 -5.69 4.42
C VAL A 82 -13.84 -4.93 3.55
N VAL A 83 -14.25 -4.61 2.32
CA VAL A 83 -13.41 -3.90 1.35
C VAL A 83 -13.51 -2.39 1.54
N LEU A 84 -12.40 -1.66 1.50
CA LEU A 84 -12.40 -0.21 1.71
C LEU A 84 -13.31 0.53 0.72
N ARG A 85 -13.43 0.03 -0.52
CA ARG A 85 -14.37 0.55 -1.51
C ARG A 85 -15.81 0.54 -1.01
N ASP A 86 -16.22 -0.54 -0.36
CA ASP A 86 -17.62 -0.71 0.03
C ASP A 86 -17.94 0.20 1.23
N ILE A 87 -16.97 0.43 2.12
CA ILE A 87 -17.07 1.47 3.16
C ILE A 87 -17.20 2.85 2.52
N GLN A 88 -16.32 3.23 1.57
CA GLN A 88 -16.38 4.55 0.91
C GLN A 88 -17.72 4.78 0.22
N ARG A 89 -18.21 3.79 -0.53
CA ARG A 89 -19.49 3.88 -1.24
C ARG A 89 -20.68 4.03 -0.33
N LEU A 90 -20.64 3.38 0.82
CA LEU A 90 -21.74 3.46 1.79
C LEU A 90 -21.67 4.73 2.62
N MET A 91 -20.48 5.18 3.00
CA MET A 91 -20.31 6.25 3.98
C MET A 91 -20.20 7.64 3.37
N ILE A 92 -19.64 7.80 2.16
CA ILE A 92 -19.50 9.10 1.49
C ILE A 92 -20.88 9.78 1.28
N PRO A 93 -21.94 9.09 0.81
CA PRO A 93 -23.26 9.69 0.74
C PRO A 93 -23.87 10.09 2.10
N ARG A 94 -23.32 9.59 3.18
CA ARG A 94 -23.71 9.90 4.56
C ARG A 94 -22.85 10.99 5.20
N GLY A 95 -21.97 11.63 4.41
CA GLY A 95 -21.07 12.67 4.89
C GLY A 95 -19.83 12.17 5.61
N TRP A 96 -19.44 10.90 5.47
CA TRP A 96 -18.30 10.30 6.13
C TRP A 96 -17.36 9.60 5.15
N SER A 97 -16.06 9.58 5.46
CA SER A 97 -15.03 8.92 4.64
C SER A 97 -13.97 8.26 5.52
N LEU A 98 -13.32 7.23 4.99
CA LEU A 98 -12.07 6.76 5.55
C LEU A 98 -11.02 7.88 5.51
N PRO A 99 -10.33 8.18 6.62
CA PRO A 99 -9.31 9.22 6.65
C PRO A 99 -8.12 8.89 5.75
N VAL A 100 -7.73 7.62 5.72
CA VAL A 100 -6.59 7.12 4.94
C VAL A 100 -7.04 6.01 4.00
N VAL A 101 -6.63 6.11 2.74
CA VAL A 101 -6.82 5.06 1.73
C VAL A 101 -5.56 4.89 0.90
N PRO A 102 -5.13 3.66 0.59
CA PRO A 102 -3.97 3.42 -0.29
C PRO A 102 -4.31 3.74 -1.76
N GLY A 103 -3.38 3.51 -2.67
CA GLY A 103 -3.54 3.76 -4.11
C GLY A 103 -4.59 2.88 -4.82
N THR A 104 -5.20 1.93 -4.14
CA THR A 104 -6.36 1.14 -4.57
C THR A 104 -7.35 1.00 -3.41
N GLN A 105 -8.63 1.11 -3.69
CA GLN A 105 -9.69 0.85 -2.71
C GLN A 105 -10.05 -0.64 -2.60
N LEU A 106 -9.44 -1.50 -3.43
CA LEU A 106 -9.70 -2.94 -3.50
C LEU A 106 -8.79 -3.71 -2.54
N VAL A 107 -8.79 -3.31 -1.28
CA VAL A 107 -8.10 -3.98 -0.15
C VAL A 107 -9.09 -4.18 0.99
N THR A 108 -8.85 -5.20 1.81
CA THR A 108 -9.67 -5.47 3.00
C THR A 108 -9.21 -4.63 4.19
N VAL A 109 -10.11 -4.38 5.14
CA VAL A 109 -9.81 -3.68 6.40
C VAL A 109 -8.67 -4.38 7.14
N GLY A 110 -8.73 -5.69 7.35
CA GLY A 110 -7.66 -6.45 8.00
C GLY A 110 -6.33 -6.34 7.28
N GLY A 111 -6.34 -6.37 5.93
CA GLY A 111 -5.14 -6.17 5.12
C GLY A 111 -4.59 -4.74 5.23
N ALA A 112 -5.47 -3.72 5.30
CA ALA A 112 -5.08 -2.33 5.49
C ALA A 112 -4.40 -2.10 6.85
N ILE A 113 -4.94 -2.71 7.92
CA ILE A 113 -4.36 -2.66 9.28
C ILE A 113 -3.04 -3.41 9.33
N ALA A 114 -3.01 -4.67 8.86
CA ALA A 114 -1.83 -5.52 8.94
C ALA A 114 -0.62 -4.98 8.16
N ASN A 115 -0.84 -4.14 7.16
CA ASN A 115 0.22 -3.48 6.40
C ASN A 115 0.37 -1.99 6.74
N ASP A 116 -0.38 -1.48 7.69
CA ASP A 116 -0.47 -0.06 8.05
C ASP A 116 -0.42 0.85 6.82
N VAL A 117 -1.42 0.68 5.95
CA VAL A 117 -1.40 1.33 4.64
C VAL A 117 -1.43 2.85 4.79
N HIS A 118 -0.79 3.53 3.87
CA HIS A 118 -0.72 4.98 3.80
C HIS A 118 -1.33 5.53 2.50
N GLY A 119 -1.84 6.74 2.55
CA GLY A 119 -2.47 7.45 1.44
C GLY A 119 -1.59 8.51 0.76
N LYS A 120 -2.25 9.37 -0.02
CA LYS A 120 -1.66 10.59 -0.59
C LYS A 120 -1.62 11.74 0.43
N ASN A 121 -2.18 11.52 1.62
CA ASN A 121 -2.39 12.51 2.68
C ASN A 121 -1.64 12.16 3.98
N HIS A 122 -0.56 11.38 3.88
CA HIS A 122 0.20 10.96 5.06
C HIS A 122 0.69 12.16 5.89
N HIS A 123 1.14 13.25 5.24
CA HIS A 123 1.59 14.46 5.93
C HIS A 123 0.48 15.09 6.79
N ALA A 124 -0.77 15.01 6.36
CA ALA A 124 -1.91 15.59 7.06
C ALA A 124 -2.51 14.65 8.12
N VAL A 125 -2.69 13.36 7.80
CA VAL A 125 -3.51 12.43 8.62
C VAL A 125 -2.80 11.13 9.00
N GLY A 126 -1.55 10.91 8.57
CA GLY A 126 -0.76 9.74 8.94
C GLY A 126 -1.14 8.45 8.22
N THR A 127 -1.14 7.33 8.95
CA THR A 127 -1.38 5.99 8.44
C THR A 127 -2.76 5.46 8.82
N PHE A 128 -3.17 4.34 8.25
CA PHE A 128 -4.47 3.72 8.52
C PHE A 128 -4.62 3.32 9.98
N GLY A 129 -3.56 2.81 10.61
CA GLY A 129 -3.55 2.36 12.00
C GLY A 129 -3.86 3.46 13.02
N GLU A 130 -3.53 4.73 12.72
CA GLU A 130 -3.87 5.87 13.58
C GLU A 130 -5.39 6.11 13.70
N HIS A 131 -6.17 5.55 12.79
CA HIS A 131 -7.63 5.67 12.75
C HIS A 131 -8.36 4.39 13.15
N VAL A 132 -7.64 3.40 13.68
CA VAL A 132 -8.20 2.19 14.29
C VAL A 132 -8.36 2.41 15.78
N ARG A 133 -9.57 2.27 16.29
CA ARG A 133 -9.89 2.45 17.73
C ARG A 133 -9.81 1.15 18.49
N ARG A 134 -10.22 0.06 17.85
CA ARG A 134 -10.20 -1.28 18.44
C ARG A 134 -10.10 -2.31 17.33
N LEU A 135 -9.50 -3.43 17.63
CA LEU A 135 -9.57 -4.62 16.79
C LEU A 135 -9.71 -5.87 17.68
N ARG A 136 -10.32 -6.90 17.10
CA ARG A 136 -10.42 -8.22 17.70
C ARG A 136 -9.54 -9.18 16.92
N LEU A 137 -8.60 -9.80 17.62
CA LEU A 137 -7.56 -10.65 17.10
C LEU A 137 -7.74 -12.07 17.63
N VAL A 138 -7.67 -13.07 16.73
CA VAL A 138 -7.65 -14.48 17.10
C VAL A 138 -6.24 -15.01 16.95
N ARG A 139 -5.70 -15.57 18.05
CA ARG A 139 -4.37 -16.20 18.11
C ARG A 139 -4.45 -17.67 17.68
N SER A 140 -3.31 -18.25 17.34
CA SER A 140 -3.23 -19.66 16.90
C SER A 140 -3.64 -20.66 17.99
N ASN A 141 -3.55 -20.30 19.27
CA ASN A 141 -4.03 -21.09 20.39
C ASN A 141 -5.56 -20.99 20.60
N GLY A 142 -6.29 -20.25 19.78
CA GLY A 142 -7.73 -20.02 19.89
C GLY A 142 -8.13 -18.86 20.80
N GLU A 143 -7.18 -18.25 21.49
CA GLU A 143 -7.44 -17.08 22.30
C GLU A 143 -7.90 -15.89 21.42
N THR A 144 -8.98 -15.24 21.85
CA THR A 144 -9.50 -14.03 21.20
C THR A 144 -9.20 -12.83 22.08
N ILE A 145 -8.44 -11.88 21.56
CA ILE A 145 -7.96 -10.70 22.31
C ILE A 145 -8.48 -9.45 21.63
N GLU A 146 -9.03 -8.53 22.43
CA GLU A 146 -9.28 -7.17 21.99
C GLU A 146 -8.06 -6.27 22.27
N CYS A 147 -7.67 -5.45 21.29
CA CYS A 147 -6.62 -4.47 21.48
C CYS A 147 -6.92 -3.16 20.73
N GLY A 148 -6.33 -2.08 21.21
CA GLY A 148 -6.49 -0.73 20.70
C GLY A 148 -5.46 0.19 21.37
N PRO A 149 -5.45 1.49 21.04
CA PRO A 149 -4.48 2.44 21.62
C PRO A 149 -4.50 2.46 23.17
N ASP A 150 -5.66 2.26 23.77
CA ASP A 150 -5.86 2.32 25.22
C ASP A 150 -6.15 0.93 25.86
N LEU A 151 -6.13 -0.13 25.05
CA LEU A 151 -6.41 -1.50 25.47
C LEU A 151 -5.38 -2.45 24.84
N ASN A 152 -4.55 -3.12 25.64
CA ASN A 152 -3.44 -3.95 25.15
C ASN A 152 -2.59 -3.21 24.10
N PRO A 153 -2.08 -1.99 24.40
CA PRO A 153 -1.47 -1.10 23.41
C PRO A 153 -0.23 -1.68 22.73
N GLU A 154 0.54 -2.51 23.44
CA GLU A 154 1.72 -3.16 22.87
C GLU A 154 1.34 -4.18 21.80
N LEU A 155 0.31 -4.99 22.04
CA LEU A 155 -0.20 -5.94 21.06
C LEU A 155 -0.85 -5.21 19.88
N PHE A 156 -1.55 -4.10 20.14
CA PHE A 156 -2.10 -3.24 19.09
C PHE A 156 -0.98 -2.71 18.19
N ALA A 157 0.07 -2.11 18.77
CA ALA A 157 1.21 -1.58 18.04
C ALA A 157 1.98 -2.68 17.27
N ALA A 158 2.03 -3.91 17.79
CA ALA A 158 2.60 -5.04 17.08
C ALA A 158 1.69 -5.54 15.94
N THR A 159 0.37 -5.39 16.04
CA THR A 159 -0.59 -5.88 15.03
C THR A 159 -0.72 -4.91 13.87
N VAL A 160 -0.75 -3.61 14.14
CA VAL A 160 -0.71 -2.57 13.09
C VAL A 160 0.63 -2.62 12.37
N GLY A 161 0.61 -2.83 11.06
CA GLY A 161 1.83 -3.03 10.27
C GLY A 161 2.56 -4.34 10.54
N GLY A 162 2.01 -5.22 11.41
CA GLY A 162 2.63 -6.50 11.82
C GLY A 162 2.49 -7.63 10.80
N LEU A 163 2.06 -7.32 9.58
CA LEU A 163 2.04 -8.24 8.43
C LEU A 163 1.17 -9.50 8.65
N GLY A 164 0.23 -9.44 9.61
CA GLY A 164 -0.63 -10.55 10.00
C GLY A 164 0.06 -11.60 10.88
N LEU A 165 1.24 -11.32 11.41
CA LEU A 165 2.04 -12.28 12.18
C LEU A 165 1.70 -12.32 13.68
N THR A 166 0.75 -11.50 14.14
CA THR A 166 0.26 -11.51 15.53
C THR A 166 -1.02 -12.30 15.72
N GLY A 167 -1.66 -12.73 14.63
CA GLY A 167 -2.94 -13.46 14.64
C GLY A 167 -3.83 -13.06 13.47
N VAL A 168 -5.05 -13.58 13.45
CA VAL A 168 -6.08 -13.26 12.46
C VAL A 168 -6.97 -12.14 13.00
N ILE A 169 -6.93 -10.98 12.36
CA ILE A 169 -7.87 -9.88 12.65
C ILE A 169 -9.25 -10.30 12.13
N VAL A 170 -10.25 -10.28 13.01
CA VAL A 170 -11.63 -10.67 12.65
C VAL A 170 -12.59 -9.49 12.61
N GLU A 171 -12.33 -8.44 13.40
CA GLU A 171 -13.17 -7.26 13.52
C GLU A 171 -12.31 -6.02 13.79
N ALA A 172 -12.76 -4.86 13.35
CA ALA A 172 -12.15 -3.58 13.67
C ALA A 172 -13.18 -2.47 13.85
N GLU A 173 -12.92 -1.56 14.79
CA GLU A 173 -13.61 -0.29 14.93
C GLU A 173 -12.73 0.82 14.34
N LEU A 174 -13.25 1.51 13.35
CA LEU A 174 -12.58 2.56 12.59
C LEU A 174 -13.18 3.92 12.94
N GLN A 175 -12.33 4.94 13.07
CA GLN A 175 -12.74 6.32 13.14
C GLN A 175 -12.82 6.88 11.73
N LEU A 176 -14.02 7.16 11.23
CA LEU A 176 -14.23 7.90 10.01
C LEU A 176 -14.10 9.41 10.26
N ARG A 177 -13.92 10.18 9.20
CA ARG A 177 -13.90 11.64 9.24
C ARG A 177 -15.09 12.23 8.47
N PRO A 178 -15.62 13.39 8.90
CA PRO A 178 -16.67 14.07 8.17
C PRO A 178 -16.11 14.65 6.85
N ILE A 179 -16.96 14.65 5.82
CA ILE A 179 -16.65 15.23 4.50
C ILE A 179 -17.88 15.95 3.94
N SER A 180 -17.64 16.95 3.07
CA SER A 180 -18.72 17.70 2.40
C SER A 180 -19.34 16.94 1.21
N GLY A 181 -18.72 15.86 0.73
CA GLY A 181 -19.18 15.08 -0.39
C GLY A 181 -18.05 14.38 -1.16
N PRO A 182 -18.34 13.82 -2.34
CA PRO A 182 -17.39 13.02 -3.11
C PRO A 182 -16.40 13.84 -3.95
N TRP A 183 -16.43 15.17 -3.85
CA TRP A 183 -15.69 16.04 -4.73
C TRP A 183 -14.44 16.59 -4.09
N LEU A 184 -13.38 16.69 -4.89
CA LEU A 184 -12.10 17.28 -4.53
C LEU A 184 -11.81 18.46 -5.47
N GLU A 185 -11.32 19.54 -4.92
CA GLU A 185 -10.56 20.52 -5.68
C GLU A 185 -9.18 19.92 -5.90
N ALA A 186 -8.81 19.68 -7.15
CA ALA A 186 -7.54 19.07 -7.53
C ALA A 186 -6.77 19.96 -8.48
N GLU A 187 -5.47 20.03 -8.29
CA GLU A 187 -4.57 20.76 -9.17
C GLU A 187 -3.42 19.87 -9.62
N THR A 188 -3.04 20.06 -10.88
CA THR A 188 -1.88 19.39 -11.47
C THR A 188 -0.87 20.45 -11.93
N LEU A 189 0.37 20.32 -11.46
CA LEU A 189 1.48 21.20 -11.79
C LEU A 189 2.58 20.35 -12.47
N ALA A 190 3.07 20.81 -13.62
CA ALA A 190 4.24 20.17 -14.22
C ALA A 190 5.51 20.76 -13.57
N PHE A 191 6.50 19.92 -13.32
CA PHE A 191 7.78 20.34 -12.76
C PHE A 191 8.97 19.74 -13.52
N ALA A 192 10.12 20.41 -13.42
CA ALA A 192 11.40 19.99 -13.96
C ALA A 192 12.48 20.06 -12.88
N GLY A 193 13.07 18.91 -12.54
CA GLY A 193 14.06 18.78 -11.48
C GLY A 193 13.46 18.38 -10.13
N LEU A 194 14.29 17.74 -9.30
CA LEU A 194 13.88 17.33 -7.95
C LEU A 194 13.72 18.51 -7.01
N ASP A 195 14.50 19.57 -7.18
CA ASP A 195 14.43 20.77 -6.35
C ASP A 195 13.05 21.45 -6.46
N GLU A 196 12.50 21.54 -7.69
CA GLU A 196 11.14 22.05 -7.90
C GLU A 196 10.08 21.12 -7.28
N PHE A 197 10.26 19.80 -7.37
CA PHE A 197 9.39 18.85 -6.67
C PHE A 197 9.35 19.11 -5.17
N PHE A 198 10.51 19.31 -4.54
CA PHE A 198 10.57 19.57 -3.11
C PHE A 198 9.93 20.92 -2.74
N THR A 199 10.16 21.96 -3.53
CA THR A 199 9.52 23.27 -3.35
C THR A 199 7.99 23.15 -3.43
N LEU A 200 7.46 22.43 -4.43
CA LEU A 200 6.02 22.21 -4.57
C LEU A 200 5.45 21.37 -3.42
N SER A 201 6.19 20.36 -2.97
CA SER A 201 5.77 19.53 -1.86
C SER A 201 5.67 20.33 -0.56
N ASP A 202 6.72 21.08 -0.23
CA ASP A 202 6.79 21.87 1.01
C ASP A 202 5.73 22.99 1.02
N SER A 203 5.55 23.69 -0.10
CA SER A 203 4.54 24.75 -0.23
C SER A 203 3.10 24.22 -0.23
N SER A 204 2.89 22.92 -0.44
CA SER A 204 1.56 22.32 -0.45
C SER A 204 1.15 21.70 0.89
N GLU A 205 2.10 21.49 1.81
CA GLU A 205 1.89 20.68 3.02
C GLU A 205 0.79 21.26 3.94
N ALA A 206 0.71 22.58 4.07
CA ALA A 206 -0.25 23.24 4.95
C ALA A 206 -1.69 23.28 4.37
N ASP A 207 -1.83 23.50 3.06
CA ASP A 207 -3.11 23.86 2.44
C ASP A 207 -3.76 22.69 1.66
N TRP A 208 -3.00 21.66 1.33
CA TRP A 208 -3.45 20.56 0.50
C TRP A 208 -3.38 19.22 1.22
N GLU A 209 -4.53 18.64 1.45
CA GLU A 209 -4.64 17.37 2.15
C GLU A 209 -3.93 16.22 1.43
N HIS A 210 -4.03 16.18 0.12
CA HIS A 210 -3.48 15.10 -0.71
C HIS A 210 -2.38 15.62 -1.62
N THR A 211 -1.20 14.99 -1.60
CA THR A 211 -0.10 15.27 -2.51
C THR A 211 0.49 13.99 -3.07
N VAL A 212 0.80 13.98 -4.35
CA VAL A 212 1.50 12.87 -5.03
C VAL A 212 2.09 13.34 -6.34
N SER A 213 3.25 12.82 -6.72
CA SER A 213 3.81 13.07 -8.06
C SER A 213 3.93 11.79 -8.86
N TRP A 214 3.63 11.89 -10.14
CA TRP A 214 4.15 10.98 -11.15
C TRP A 214 5.43 11.57 -11.72
N ILE A 215 6.47 10.73 -11.87
CA ILE A 215 7.75 11.15 -12.46
C ILE A 215 8.09 10.30 -13.69
N ASP A 216 8.71 10.92 -14.69
CA ASP A 216 9.31 10.21 -15.80
C ASP A 216 10.70 9.72 -15.42
N CYS A 217 10.78 8.51 -14.88
CA CYS A 217 12.06 7.91 -14.48
C CYS A 217 13.01 7.61 -15.66
N THR A 218 12.58 7.86 -16.90
CA THR A 218 13.37 7.65 -18.13
C THR A 218 13.85 8.96 -18.79
N SER A 219 13.55 10.11 -18.17
CA SER A 219 13.80 11.44 -18.78
C SER A 219 15.27 11.92 -18.73
N GLY A 220 16.20 11.11 -18.23
CA GLY A 220 17.61 11.50 -18.11
C GLY A 220 17.89 12.25 -16.80
N THR A 221 18.96 13.05 -16.79
CA THR A 221 19.40 13.82 -15.61
C THR A 221 18.39 14.90 -15.21
N ALA A 222 17.64 15.44 -16.18
CA ALA A 222 16.55 16.38 -15.93
C ALA A 222 15.26 15.61 -15.66
N VAL A 223 15.07 15.21 -14.41
CA VAL A 223 13.83 14.56 -13.96
C VAL A 223 12.67 15.52 -14.19
N ARG A 224 11.62 15.04 -14.87
CA ARG A 224 10.37 15.80 -15.05
C ARG A 224 9.21 15.03 -14.49
N GLY A 225 8.19 15.71 -14.03
CA GLY A 225 7.03 15.07 -13.44
C GLY A 225 5.78 15.93 -13.43
N LEU A 226 4.75 15.35 -12.86
CA LEU A 226 3.45 15.97 -12.64
C LEU A 226 3.16 15.89 -11.16
N PHE A 227 3.16 17.02 -10.49
CA PHE A 227 2.76 17.14 -9.08
C PHE A 227 1.25 17.34 -9.04
N MET A 228 0.56 16.46 -8.34
CA MET A 228 -0.87 16.50 -8.17
C MET A 228 -1.19 16.73 -6.69
N ARG A 229 -2.03 17.72 -6.43
CA ARG A 229 -2.53 18.02 -5.08
C ARG A 229 -4.04 18.12 -5.09
N GLY A 230 -4.66 17.81 -3.96
CA GLY A 230 -6.11 17.82 -3.83
C GLY A 230 -6.57 18.03 -2.40
N ARG A 231 -7.76 18.63 -2.26
CA ARG A 231 -8.45 18.83 -0.96
C ARG A 231 -9.95 18.68 -1.13
N SER A 232 -10.62 18.31 -0.05
CA SER A 232 -12.08 18.19 -0.04
C SER A 232 -12.74 19.54 -0.33
N THR A 233 -13.86 19.52 -1.08
CA THR A 233 -14.61 20.73 -1.40
C THR A 233 -16.12 20.48 -1.32
N SER A 234 -16.88 21.52 -1.01
CA SER A 234 -18.33 21.53 -1.12
C SER A 234 -18.83 21.83 -2.54
N SER A 235 -17.93 22.27 -3.43
CA SER A 235 -18.27 22.47 -4.84
C SER A 235 -18.59 21.14 -5.51
N THR A 236 -19.62 21.14 -6.37
CA THR A 236 -20.01 19.96 -7.12
C THR A 236 -19.36 19.95 -8.49
N GLY A 237 -18.79 18.80 -8.89
CA GLY A 237 -18.38 18.56 -10.28
C GLY A 237 -19.55 18.14 -11.16
N GLY A 238 -19.24 17.86 -12.42
CA GLY A 238 -20.24 17.31 -13.36
C GLY A 238 -20.61 15.86 -13.04
N ASP A 239 -21.55 15.30 -13.80
CA ASP A 239 -21.95 13.89 -13.68
C ASP A 239 -20.74 12.96 -13.75
N TRP A 240 -20.46 12.28 -12.66
CA TRP A 240 -19.43 11.25 -12.62
C TRP A 240 -20.06 9.87 -12.67
N ARG A 241 -19.58 9.06 -13.58
CA ARG A 241 -19.98 7.65 -13.69
C ARG A 241 -18.74 6.77 -13.64
N GLU A 242 -18.79 5.76 -12.81
CA GLU A 242 -17.73 4.78 -12.75
C GLU A 242 -17.54 4.09 -14.11
N ARG A 243 -16.31 4.12 -14.63
CA ARG A 243 -15.91 3.41 -15.84
C ARG A 243 -14.77 2.45 -15.49
N ARG A 244 -15.05 1.16 -15.60
CA ARG A 244 -14.04 0.12 -15.41
C ARG A 244 -13.83 -0.62 -16.71
N ARG A 245 -12.56 -0.77 -17.06
CA ARG A 245 -12.11 -1.62 -18.15
C ARG A 245 -11.35 -2.79 -17.55
N ARG A 246 -11.50 -3.97 -18.10
CA ARG A 246 -10.73 -5.15 -17.69
C ARG A 246 -9.74 -5.50 -18.77
N LEU A 247 -8.50 -5.81 -18.39
CA LEU A 247 -7.54 -6.42 -19.29
C LEU A 247 -7.92 -7.89 -19.47
N PRO A 248 -8.44 -8.32 -20.64
CA PRO A 248 -9.06 -9.64 -20.78
C PRO A 248 -8.04 -10.77 -20.68
N LEU A 249 -6.86 -10.57 -21.23
CA LEU A 249 -5.80 -11.59 -21.34
C LEU A 249 -4.48 -11.08 -20.77
N THR A 250 -3.62 -12.01 -20.37
CA THR A 250 -2.21 -11.71 -20.11
C THR A 250 -1.45 -11.79 -21.44
N PRO A 251 -0.81 -10.70 -21.89
CA PRO A 251 0.03 -10.73 -23.07
C PRO A 251 1.15 -11.78 -22.93
N PRO A 252 1.56 -12.46 -24.01
CA PRO A 252 2.62 -13.47 -23.95
C PRO A 252 3.99 -12.87 -23.57
N VAL A 253 4.17 -11.58 -23.81
CA VAL A 253 5.33 -10.79 -23.42
C VAL A 253 4.91 -9.56 -22.65
N SER A 254 5.82 -9.03 -21.81
CA SER A 254 5.56 -7.78 -21.09
C SER A 254 5.38 -6.62 -22.06
N LEU A 255 4.28 -5.88 -21.92
CA LEU A 255 4.08 -4.62 -22.65
C LEU A 255 4.90 -3.47 -22.01
N VAL A 256 5.50 -3.69 -20.85
CA VAL A 256 6.42 -2.77 -20.19
C VAL A 256 7.84 -3.18 -20.55
N ASN A 257 8.44 -2.52 -21.54
CA ASN A 257 9.77 -2.83 -22.07
C ASN A 257 10.46 -1.56 -22.58
N GLY A 258 11.74 -1.69 -22.99
CA GLY A 258 12.55 -0.55 -23.44
C GLY A 258 11.99 0.22 -24.64
N LEU A 259 11.21 -0.44 -25.50
CA LEU A 259 10.61 0.20 -26.68
C LEU A 259 9.33 0.97 -26.32
N SER A 260 8.57 0.52 -25.34
CA SER A 260 7.28 1.12 -24.95
C SER A 260 7.39 2.20 -23.87
N LEU A 261 8.37 2.08 -22.95
CA LEU A 261 8.50 2.95 -21.79
C LEU A 261 8.71 4.42 -22.14
N LYS A 262 9.76 4.72 -22.93
CA LYS A 262 10.09 6.11 -23.26
C LYS A 262 8.98 6.83 -24.02
N PRO A 263 8.41 6.25 -25.11
CA PRO A 263 7.29 6.86 -25.82
C PRO A 263 6.06 7.05 -24.94
N PHE A 264 5.72 6.05 -24.11
CA PHE A 264 4.58 6.15 -23.21
C PHE A 264 4.76 7.26 -22.18
N ASN A 265 5.91 7.30 -21.49
CA ASN A 265 6.18 8.32 -20.48
C ASN A 265 6.19 9.72 -21.08
N ALA A 266 6.80 9.88 -22.27
CA ALA A 266 6.81 11.16 -22.98
C ALA A 266 5.38 11.60 -23.36
N LEU A 267 4.57 10.68 -23.90
CA LEU A 267 3.17 10.97 -24.25
C LEU A 267 2.36 11.33 -23.01
N TYR A 268 2.45 10.52 -21.96
CA TYR A 268 1.75 10.73 -20.69
C TYR A 268 2.07 12.11 -20.09
N TYR A 269 3.35 12.44 -20.00
CA TYR A 269 3.80 13.75 -19.52
C TYR A 269 3.23 14.90 -20.36
N ASN A 270 3.41 14.85 -21.69
CA ASN A 270 3.00 15.95 -22.57
C ASN A 270 1.49 16.17 -22.61
N VAL A 271 0.70 15.07 -22.61
CA VAL A 271 -0.78 15.17 -22.57
C VAL A 271 -1.24 15.76 -21.25
N ASN A 272 -0.72 15.28 -20.12
CA ASN A 272 -1.18 15.74 -18.81
C ASN A 272 -0.61 17.13 -18.46
N ARG A 273 0.58 17.51 -18.91
CA ARG A 273 1.11 18.88 -18.80
C ARG A 273 0.20 19.91 -19.48
N ARG A 274 -0.35 19.56 -20.66
CA ARG A 274 -1.29 20.46 -21.38
C ARG A 274 -2.65 20.58 -20.67
N ARG A 275 -2.96 19.63 -19.79
CA ARG A 275 -4.18 19.61 -18.96
C ARG A 275 -3.92 20.04 -17.52
N ALA A 276 -2.73 20.61 -17.25
CA ALA A 276 -2.38 21.12 -15.93
C ALA A 276 -3.33 22.26 -15.52
N GLY A 277 -3.45 22.52 -14.21
CA GLY A 277 -4.32 23.51 -13.62
C GLY A 277 -5.33 22.90 -12.65
N SER A 278 -6.20 23.77 -12.13
CA SER A 278 -7.21 23.43 -11.11
C SER A 278 -8.52 22.94 -11.74
N ARG A 279 -9.18 21.98 -11.07
CA ARG A 279 -10.47 21.43 -11.49
C ARG A 279 -11.16 20.72 -10.31
N ILE A 280 -12.49 20.65 -10.38
CA ILE A 280 -13.26 19.81 -9.45
C ILE A 280 -13.33 18.40 -10.03
N VAL A 281 -12.91 17.40 -9.25
CA VAL A 281 -12.87 15.99 -9.66
C VAL A 281 -13.55 15.10 -8.62
N HIS A 282 -14.12 13.98 -9.07
CA HIS A 282 -14.58 12.96 -8.15
C HIS A 282 -13.38 12.28 -7.44
N TYR A 283 -13.56 11.85 -6.19
CA TYR A 283 -12.49 11.26 -5.38
C TYR A 283 -11.86 9.99 -6.01
N GLU A 284 -12.68 9.15 -6.68
CA GLU A 284 -12.20 7.86 -7.19
C GLU A 284 -11.06 7.99 -8.21
N PRO A 285 -11.18 8.75 -9.33
CA PRO A 285 -10.08 8.85 -10.29
C PRO A 285 -8.86 9.58 -9.72
N PHE A 286 -9.03 10.43 -8.71
CA PHE A 286 -7.91 11.11 -8.08
C PHE A 286 -7.19 10.21 -7.07
N LEU A 287 -7.92 9.55 -6.18
CA LEU A 287 -7.31 8.69 -5.16
C LEU A 287 -6.88 7.33 -5.73
N PHE A 288 -7.65 6.74 -6.66
CA PHE A 288 -7.49 5.37 -7.17
C PHE A 288 -7.38 5.32 -8.70
N PRO A 289 -6.41 5.98 -9.31
CA PRO A 289 -6.36 6.13 -10.78
C PRO A 289 -6.26 4.79 -11.52
N LEU A 290 -5.66 3.77 -10.92
CA LEU A 290 -5.49 2.45 -11.54
C LEU A 290 -6.70 1.52 -11.33
N ASP A 291 -7.62 1.82 -10.43
CA ASP A 291 -8.80 0.96 -10.19
C ASP A 291 -9.79 1.00 -11.37
N SER A 292 -9.66 1.98 -12.26
CA SER A 292 -10.40 2.03 -13.53
C SER A 292 -9.98 0.96 -14.53
N ILE A 293 -8.80 0.33 -14.35
CA ILE A 293 -8.27 -0.73 -15.21
C ILE A 293 -8.11 -2.00 -14.36
N LEU A 294 -9.12 -2.84 -14.36
CA LEU A 294 -9.07 -4.10 -13.62
C LEU A 294 -7.97 -5.00 -14.20
N GLU A 295 -7.22 -5.64 -13.30
CA GLU A 295 -6.14 -6.58 -13.65
C GLU A 295 -5.03 -5.95 -14.52
N TRP A 296 -4.77 -4.65 -14.35
CA TRP A 296 -3.68 -3.95 -15.06
C TRP A 296 -2.31 -4.61 -14.89
N ASN A 297 -2.11 -5.36 -13.79
CA ASN A 297 -0.91 -6.13 -13.54
C ASN A 297 -0.61 -7.19 -14.61
N ARG A 298 -1.59 -7.57 -15.44
CA ARG A 298 -1.40 -8.44 -16.61
C ARG A 298 -0.52 -7.81 -17.69
N LEU A 299 -0.40 -6.48 -17.73
CA LEU A 299 0.47 -5.76 -18.69
C LEU A 299 1.95 -6.19 -18.62
N TYR A 300 2.37 -6.68 -17.44
CA TYR A 300 3.73 -7.15 -17.23
C TYR A 300 4.00 -8.57 -17.77
N GLY A 301 2.99 -9.21 -18.36
CA GLY A 301 3.11 -10.55 -18.95
C GLY A 301 3.11 -11.68 -17.92
N PRO A 302 3.47 -12.92 -18.35
CA PRO A 302 3.36 -14.12 -17.51
C PRO A 302 4.39 -14.17 -16.37
N SER A 303 5.55 -13.52 -16.53
CA SER A 303 6.63 -13.51 -15.52
C SER A 303 6.36 -12.58 -14.33
N GLY A 304 5.27 -11.79 -14.39
CA GLY A 304 4.94 -10.84 -13.33
C GLY A 304 5.89 -9.65 -13.23
N PHE A 305 5.84 -8.98 -12.08
CA PHE A 305 6.63 -7.77 -11.85
C PHE A 305 6.91 -7.56 -10.36
N PHE A 306 7.93 -6.79 -10.09
CA PHE A 306 8.29 -6.31 -8.76
C PHE A 306 7.87 -4.85 -8.60
N GLN A 307 7.40 -4.47 -7.42
CA GLN A 307 7.39 -3.07 -7.02
C GLN A 307 8.57 -2.84 -6.07
N TYR A 308 9.35 -1.81 -6.35
CA TYR A 308 10.34 -1.27 -5.43
C TYR A 308 9.76 -0.01 -4.79
N GLN A 309 9.51 -0.05 -3.50
CA GLN A 309 9.05 1.13 -2.76
C GLN A 309 9.94 1.33 -1.54
N SER A 310 10.62 2.46 -1.49
CA SER A 310 11.46 2.89 -0.39
C SER A 310 10.97 4.19 0.22
N VAL A 311 11.37 4.44 1.46
CA VAL A 311 11.33 5.75 2.10
C VAL A 311 12.72 6.04 2.65
N VAL A 312 13.20 7.27 2.46
CA VAL A 312 14.46 7.76 3.02
C VAL A 312 14.19 9.03 3.83
N PRO A 313 14.95 9.28 4.92
CA PRO A 313 14.79 10.50 5.72
C PRO A 313 14.88 11.77 4.88
N ARG A 314 14.15 12.82 5.28
CA ARG A 314 14.04 14.07 4.52
C ARG A 314 15.41 14.71 4.25
N ALA A 315 16.34 14.65 5.22
CA ALA A 315 17.68 15.22 5.08
C ALA A 315 18.50 14.59 3.95
N ALA A 316 18.36 13.27 3.73
CA ALA A 316 19.00 12.56 2.62
C ALA A 316 18.13 12.50 1.36
N GLY A 317 16.90 13.01 1.42
CA GLY A 317 15.84 12.76 0.43
C GLY A 317 16.20 13.17 -0.99
N LEU A 318 16.78 14.36 -1.19
CA LEU A 318 17.14 14.88 -2.52
C LEU A 318 18.25 14.02 -3.15
N GLU A 319 19.34 13.81 -2.43
CA GLU A 319 20.51 13.07 -2.94
C GLU A 319 20.19 11.61 -3.19
N ALA A 320 19.60 10.93 -2.21
CA ALA A 320 19.22 9.54 -2.35
C ALA A 320 18.20 9.31 -3.51
N THR A 321 17.23 10.22 -3.69
CA THR A 321 16.30 10.14 -4.83
C THR A 321 17.03 10.34 -6.17
N ARG A 322 17.96 11.30 -6.25
CA ARG A 322 18.80 11.54 -7.43
C ARG A 322 19.63 10.30 -7.78
N ASP A 323 20.27 9.71 -6.79
CA ASP A 323 21.11 8.53 -6.97
C ASP A 323 20.32 7.29 -7.40
N MET A 324 19.16 7.06 -6.78
CA MET A 324 18.25 5.98 -7.17
C MET A 324 17.77 6.14 -8.62
N LEU A 325 17.31 7.33 -9.02
CA LEU A 325 16.89 7.59 -10.39
C LEU A 325 18.04 7.46 -11.38
N GLY A 326 19.24 7.92 -11.02
CA GLY A 326 20.45 7.73 -11.81
C GLY A 326 20.81 6.24 -11.98
N ALA A 327 20.70 5.43 -10.93
CA ALA A 327 20.92 4.00 -11.01
C ALA A 327 19.90 3.30 -11.92
N ILE A 328 18.61 3.68 -11.83
CA ILE A 328 17.53 3.17 -12.68
C ILE A 328 17.82 3.50 -14.16
N GLN A 329 18.17 4.73 -14.47
CA GLN A 329 18.47 5.18 -15.85
C GLN A 329 19.66 4.43 -16.43
N ARG A 330 20.77 4.32 -15.67
CA ARG A 330 21.97 3.57 -16.13
C ARG A 330 21.70 2.09 -16.36
N SER A 331 20.74 1.51 -15.66
CA SER A 331 20.36 0.10 -15.83
C SER A 331 19.56 -0.18 -17.10
N GLY A 332 19.05 0.85 -17.80
CA GLY A 332 18.12 0.70 -18.90
C GLY A 332 16.74 0.17 -18.51
N GLN A 333 16.48 -0.02 -17.20
CA GLN A 333 15.17 -0.38 -16.68
C GLN A 333 14.34 0.88 -16.44
N GLY A 334 13.04 0.71 -16.24
CA GLY A 334 12.15 1.84 -15.94
C GLY A 334 10.74 1.37 -15.64
N SER A 335 9.88 2.34 -15.39
CA SER A 335 8.50 2.14 -14.97
C SER A 335 7.54 3.08 -15.70
N PHE A 336 6.34 2.59 -16.02
CA PHE A 336 5.22 3.46 -16.38
C PHE A 336 4.65 4.17 -15.15
N LEU A 337 4.73 3.49 -14.01
CA LEU A 337 4.22 3.97 -12.74
C LEU A 337 5.40 4.26 -11.81
N ALA A 338 5.85 5.49 -11.82
CA ALA A 338 6.88 5.98 -10.90
C ALA A 338 6.26 7.09 -10.07
N VAL A 339 6.17 6.87 -8.76
CA VAL A 339 5.52 7.75 -7.79
C VAL A 339 6.55 8.29 -6.83
N LEU A 340 6.55 9.61 -6.66
CA LEU A 340 7.37 10.32 -5.69
C LEU A 340 6.46 11.16 -4.80
N LYS A 341 6.64 11.09 -3.48
CA LYS A 341 5.92 11.93 -2.51
C LYS A 341 6.69 12.07 -1.20
N THR A 342 6.29 13.02 -0.38
CA THR A 342 6.81 13.20 0.97
C THR A 342 5.87 12.56 2.00
N PHE A 343 6.45 12.10 3.09
CA PHE A 343 5.75 11.75 4.32
C PHE A 343 6.01 12.80 5.38
N GLY A 344 4.97 13.22 6.07
CA GLY A 344 5.06 14.18 7.16
C GLY A 344 5.66 13.61 8.46
N PRO A 345 5.77 14.43 9.51
CA PRO A 345 6.47 14.09 10.74
C PRO A 345 5.70 13.16 11.69
N ARG A 346 4.48 12.75 11.34
CA ARG A 346 3.65 11.90 12.20
C ARG A 346 4.30 10.54 12.42
N ALA A 347 4.32 10.11 13.67
CA ALA A 347 4.75 8.77 14.03
C ALA A 347 3.63 7.76 13.72
N ALA A 348 3.96 6.71 13.00
CA ALA A 348 3.01 5.64 12.71
C ALA A 348 2.69 4.81 13.97
N ALA A 349 1.47 4.26 14.03
CA ALA A 349 0.97 3.52 15.21
C ALA A 349 1.66 2.15 15.40
N GLY A 350 2.18 1.54 14.33
CA GLY A 350 2.70 0.18 14.38
C GLY A 350 4.21 0.09 14.53
N LEU A 351 4.67 -0.94 15.26
CA LEU A 351 6.11 -1.21 15.48
C LEU A 351 6.88 -1.44 14.17
N LEU A 352 6.24 -2.05 13.17
CA LEU A 352 6.82 -2.36 11.86
C LEU A 352 6.21 -1.53 10.73
N SER A 353 5.56 -0.42 11.06
CA SER A 353 5.00 0.48 10.05
C SER A 353 6.07 1.01 9.12
N PHE A 354 5.76 1.01 7.82
CA PHE A 354 6.70 1.46 6.78
C PHE A 354 6.95 2.98 6.77
N PRO A 355 5.93 3.85 6.90
CA PRO A 355 6.17 5.28 6.81
C PRO A 355 7.10 5.79 7.91
N GLN A 356 7.97 6.70 7.51
CA GLN A 356 8.77 7.55 8.40
C GLN A 356 8.86 8.94 7.77
N PRO A 357 9.13 10.01 8.55
CA PRO A 357 9.32 11.34 7.99
C PRO A 357 10.37 11.33 6.89
N GLY A 358 10.00 11.72 5.66
CA GLY A 358 10.93 11.63 4.54
C GLY A 358 10.31 11.58 3.16
N VAL A 359 11.04 11.02 2.22
CA VAL A 359 10.69 10.93 0.81
C VAL A 359 10.51 9.48 0.41
N THR A 360 9.37 9.15 -0.18
CA THR A 360 9.07 7.79 -0.67
C THR A 360 9.03 7.78 -2.20
N LEU A 361 9.77 6.82 -2.76
CA LEU A 361 9.83 6.54 -4.19
C LEU A 361 9.33 5.13 -4.44
N ALA A 362 8.35 4.99 -5.35
CA ALA A 362 7.76 3.70 -5.71
C ALA A 362 7.74 3.51 -7.24
N LEU A 363 8.27 2.38 -7.71
CA LEU A 363 8.35 2.03 -9.13
C LEU A 363 8.02 0.55 -9.33
N ASP A 364 7.35 0.27 -10.45
CA ASP A 364 7.05 -1.09 -10.89
C ASP A 364 8.02 -1.53 -11.99
N PHE A 365 8.68 -2.66 -11.81
CA PHE A 365 9.64 -3.22 -12.76
C PHE A 365 9.18 -4.58 -13.25
N ARG A 366 9.14 -4.79 -14.57
CA ARG A 366 8.91 -6.14 -15.11
C ARG A 366 9.95 -7.10 -14.57
N ASN A 367 9.55 -8.32 -14.24
CA ASN A 367 10.53 -9.35 -13.85
C ASN A 367 11.52 -9.63 -14.99
N SER A 368 12.80 -9.38 -14.76
CA SER A 368 13.88 -9.56 -15.72
C SER A 368 15.20 -9.92 -15.05
N ARG A 369 16.11 -10.55 -15.81
CA ARG A 369 17.44 -10.97 -15.31
C ARG A 369 18.34 -9.80 -14.85
N ALA A 370 18.04 -8.58 -15.30
CA ALA A 370 18.83 -7.40 -14.95
C ALA A 370 18.45 -6.79 -13.58
N LEU A 371 17.27 -7.14 -13.04
CA LEU A 371 16.77 -6.53 -11.80
C LEU A 371 17.61 -6.80 -10.57
N PRO A 372 18.14 -7.99 -10.31
CA PRO A 372 18.91 -8.23 -9.08
C PRO A 372 20.07 -7.25 -8.89
N GLY A 373 20.82 -6.96 -9.97
CA GLY A 373 21.92 -5.99 -9.92
C GLY A 373 21.46 -4.55 -9.73
N LEU A 374 20.29 -4.15 -10.29
CA LEU A 374 19.70 -2.85 -10.04
C LEU A 374 19.24 -2.76 -8.59
N PHE A 375 18.49 -3.74 -8.12
CA PHE A 375 17.93 -3.73 -6.76
C PHE A 375 19.01 -3.73 -5.67
N GLY A 376 20.11 -4.45 -5.88
CA GLY A 376 21.26 -4.38 -4.95
C GLY A 376 21.80 -2.95 -4.80
N ARG A 377 21.97 -2.22 -5.93
CA ARG A 377 22.39 -0.82 -5.90
C ARG A 377 21.36 0.09 -5.22
N LEU A 378 20.09 -0.11 -5.47
CA LEU A 378 19.02 0.67 -4.81
C LEU A 378 18.99 0.40 -3.31
N ASP A 379 19.17 -0.86 -2.89
CA ASP A 379 19.24 -1.23 -1.47
C ASP A 379 20.42 -0.57 -0.76
N ASP A 380 21.58 -0.50 -1.41
CA ASP A 380 22.77 0.15 -0.86
C ASP A 380 22.53 1.66 -0.66
N ILE A 381 21.88 2.34 -1.62
CA ILE A 381 21.51 3.74 -1.51
C ILE A 381 20.51 3.95 -0.36
N VAL A 382 19.46 3.13 -0.29
CA VAL A 382 18.45 3.23 0.77
C VAL A 382 19.05 2.99 2.14
N ARG A 383 19.92 1.98 2.29
CA ARG A 383 20.63 1.68 3.54
C ARG A 383 21.55 2.83 3.95
N ALA A 384 22.37 3.34 3.04
CA ALA A 384 23.28 4.46 3.30
C ALA A 384 22.52 5.73 3.73
N ALA A 385 21.32 5.95 3.19
CA ALA A 385 20.46 7.08 3.56
C ALA A 385 19.68 6.86 4.87
N GLY A 386 19.79 5.71 5.56
CA GLY A 386 18.97 5.39 6.74
C GLY A 386 17.50 5.14 6.41
N GLY A 387 17.23 4.70 5.20
CA GLY A 387 15.89 4.42 4.71
C GLY A 387 15.43 2.97 4.93
N ARG A 388 14.22 2.66 4.43
CA ARG A 388 13.64 1.32 4.49
C ARG A 388 12.79 1.00 3.27
N LEU A 389 12.56 -0.29 3.02
CA LEU A 389 11.65 -0.78 1.99
C LEU A 389 10.30 -1.15 2.59
N TYR A 390 9.23 -1.02 1.79
CA TYR A 390 7.87 -1.35 2.22
C TYR A 390 7.59 -2.86 2.09
N PRO A 391 7.42 -3.62 3.20
CA PRO A 391 7.23 -5.07 3.14
C PRO A 391 6.01 -5.51 2.32
N ALA A 392 4.89 -4.76 2.37
CA ALA A 392 3.69 -5.07 1.58
C ALA A 392 3.93 -5.03 0.05
N LYS A 393 5.00 -4.39 -0.38
CA LYS A 393 5.38 -4.23 -1.80
C LYS A 393 6.57 -5.09 -2.18
N ASP A 394 7.29 -5.60 -1.19
CA ASP A 394 8.51 -6.35 -1.38
C ASP A 394 8.27 -7.84 -1.66
N ALA A 395 9.17 -8.44 -2.45
CA ALA A 395 9.20 -9.87 -2.72
C ALA A 395 10.63 -10.45 -2.62
N ARG A 396 11.64 -9.63 -2.24
CA ARG A 396 13.05 -10.04 -2.39
C ARG A 396 14.04 -9.35 -1.43
N MET A 397 13.63 -8.35 -0.65
CA MET A 397 14.49 -7.60 0.26
C MET A 397 15.37 -8.55 1.09
N PRO A 398 16.68 -8.32 1.18
CA PRO A 398 17.56 -9.13 2.03
C PRO A 398 17.22 -8.94 3.52
N ARG A 399 17.36 -10.02 4.30
CA ARG A 399 17.14 -9.99 5.75
C ARG A 399 18.00 -8.92 6.45
N ALA A 400 19.25 -8.77 6.08
CA ALA A 400 20.15 -7.78 6.67
C ALA A 400 19.66 -6.33 6.47
N LEU A 401 19.05 -6.02 5.31
CA LEU A 401 18.45 -4.71 5.08
C LEU A 401 17.20 -4.52 5.94
N TYR A 402 16.36 -5.57 6.06
CA TYR A 402 15.15 -5.52 6.89
C TYR A 402 15.51 -5.29 8.37
N GLU A 403 16.46 -6.06 8.91
CA GLU A 403 16.92 -5.92 10.30
C GLU A 403 17.51 -4.52 10.58
N ALA A 404 18.31 -3.99 9.66
CA ALA A 404 18.88 -2.64 9.79
C ALA A 404 17.81 -1.52 9.72
N SER A 405 16.73 -1.75 8.98
CA SER A 405 15.71 -0.73 8.67
C SER A 405 14.56 -0.69 9.68
N TYR A 406 14.34 -1.77 10.44
CA TYR A 406 13.21 -1.92 11.36
C TYR A 406 13.70 -2.15 12.81
N PRO A 407 14.05 -1.08 13.53
CA PRO A 407 14.69 -1.19 14.87
C PRO A 407 13.80 -1.86 15.93
N ASN A 408 12.48 -1.85 15.74
CA ASN A 408 11.53 -2.42 16.69
C ASN A 408 11.27 -3.93 16.51
N LEU A 409 12.05 -4.63 15.69
CA LEU A 409 11.87 -6.07 15.44
C LEU A 409 11.93 -6.91 16.73
N ALA A 410 12.81 -6.57 17.66
CA ALA A 410 12.91 -7.28 18.94
C ALA A 410 11.67 -7.07 19.83
N ALA A 411 11.09 -5.87 19.83
CA ALA A 411 9.86 -5.59 20.53
C ALA A 411 8.68 -6.32 19.86
N PHE A 412 8.59 -6.29 18.53
CA PHE A 412 7.58 -7.01 17.76
C PHE A 412 7.62 -8.53 18.01
N ALA A 413 8.82 -9.13 18.09
CA ALA A 413 9.00 -10.56 18.27
C ALA A 413 8.33 -11.11 19.54
N LYS A 414 8.20 -10.29 20.59
CA LYS A 414 7.50 -10.66 21.85
C LYS A 414 6.00 -10.89 21.65
N HIS A 415 5.40 -10.26 20.64
CA HIS A 415 3.96 -10.34 20.35
C HIS A 415 3.64 -11.24 19.16
N ARG A 416 4.66 -11.72 18.44
CA ARG A 416 4.47 -12.63 17.33
C ARG A 416 3.76 -13.90 17.76
N ASP A 417 2.85 -14.36 16.93
CA ASP A 417 2.16 -15.62 17.13
C ASP A 417 2.92 -16.77 16.46
N PRO A 418 3.32 -17.83 17.18
CA PRO A 418 4.09 -18.94 16.60
C PRO A 418 3.34 -19.72 15.53
N GLY A 419 1.99 -19.71 15.53
CA GLY A 419 1.18 -20.31 14.48
C GLY A 419 1.01 -19.45 13.24
N MET A 420 1.55 -18.22 13.22
CA MET A 420 1.49 -17.33 12.06
C MET A 420 2.79 -17.36 11.26
N SER A 421 2.71 -17.73 9.97
CA SER A 421 3.88 -17.79 9.08
C SER A 421 3.50 -17.46 7.64
N SER A 422 4.33 -16.67 6.99
CA SER A 422 4.29 -16.38 5.56
C SER A 422 5.63 -16.66 4.89
N ALA A 423 5.67 -16.73 3.57
CA ALA A 423 6.93 -16.84 2.85
C ALA A 423 7.87 -15.68 3.18
N MET A 424 7.32 -14.46 3.33
CA MET A 424 8.11 -13.30 3.73
C MET A 424 8.65 -13.43 5.16
N SER A 425 7.85 -13.88 6.13
CA SER A 425 8.34 -14.02 7.52
C SER A 425 9.47 -15.03 7.60
N ARG A 426 9.39 -16.15 6.85
CA ARG A 426 10.50 -17.12 6.77
C ARG A 426 11.76 -16.51 6.16
N ARG A 427 11.61 -15.73 5.08
CA ARG A 427 12.73 -15.07 4.40
C ARG A 427 13.40 -13.99 5.26
N LEU A 428 12.60 -13.16 5.96
CA LEU A 428 13.10 -11.98 6.67
C LEU A 428 13.37 -12.21 8.17
N MET A 429 12.64 -13.15 8.80
CA MET A 429 12.69 -13.38 10.25
C MET A 429 13.13 -14.81 10.60
N GLY A 430 13.26 -15.71 9.62
CA GLY A 430 13.71 -17.09 9.81
C GLY A 430 12.62 -18.06 10.29
N SER A 431 11.36 -17.63 10.36
CA SER A 431 10.26 -18.47 10.89
C SER A 431 8.90 -18.02 10.41
#